data_8eba156dafe80aa19a2a0fc80505c6ae
#
_entry.id   8eba156dafe80aa19a2a0fc80505c6ae
#
_cell.length_a   1.000
_cell.length_b   1.000
_cell.length_c   1.000
_cell.angle_alpha   90.00
_cell.angle_beta   90.00
_cell.angle_gamma   90.00
#
_symmetry.space_group_name_H-M   'P 1'
#
loop_
_entity.id
_entity.type
_entity.pdbx_description
1 polymer ?
#
loop_
_entity_poly.entity_id
_entity_poly.type
_entity_poly.pdbx_seq_one_letter_code
_entity_poly.pdbx_strand_id
1 'polypeptide(L)'
;LSPARLSHCMRWLGGCIRAQEIATDYACRREAFGKALIDHEGVGFMLAENRILIKQCELMIDWCARVLDTGALGTEESSMAKVAV
;
A
#
# COMPACT_ATOMS: atom_id res chain seq x y z
N LEU A 1 6.00 21.94 1.67
CA LEU A 1 5.22 20.93 2.43
C LEU A 1 4.79 19.71 1.61
N SER A 2 4.43 19.94 0.33
CA SER A 2 3.99 18.82 -0.51
C SER A 2 5.07 17.76 -0.72
N PRO A 3 6.34 18.11 -1.02
CA PRO A 3 7.39 17.09 -1.12
C PRO A 3 7.60 16.32 0.18
N ALA A 4 7.48 16.97 1.33
CA ALA A 4 7.63 16.32 2.63
C ALA A 4 6.48 15.34 2.90
N ARG A 5 5.25 15.71 2.54
CA ARG A 5 4.10 14.82 2.65
C ARG A 5 4.26 13.59 1.75
N LEU A 6 4.73 13.82 0.52
CA LEU A 6 4.95 12.74 -0.44
C LEU A 6 6.00 11.76 0.06
N SER A 7 7.13 12.26 0.58
CA SER A 7 8.18 11.41 1.15
C SER A 7 7.65 10.56 2.31
N HIS A 8 6.80 11.14 3.14
CA HIS A 8 6.17 10.44 4.24
C HIS A 8 5.26 9.31 3.76
N CYS A 9 4.46 9.59 2.72
CA CYS A 9 3.61 8.57 2.09
C CYS A 9 4.43 7.43 1.51
N MET A 10 5.53 7.74 0.83
CA MET A 10 6.43 6.74 0.26
C MET A 10 7.01 5.83 1.33
N ARG A 11 7.39 6.39 2.47
CA ARG A 11 7.94 5.64 3.58
C ARG A 11 6.91 4.69 4.17
N TRP A 12 5.69 5.16 4.38
CA TRP A 12 4.61 4.34 4.90
C TRP A 12 4.19 3.25 3.91
N LEU A 13 4.16 3.58 2.63
CA LEU A 13 3.87 2.59 1.61
C LEU A 13 4.89 1.45 1.62
N GLY A 14 6.17 1.77 1.77
CA GLY A 14 7.21 0.76 1.92
C GLY A 14 6.96 -0.17 3.09
N GLY A 15 6.53 0.38 4.23
CA GLY A 15 6.13 -0.41 5.39
C GLY A 15 4.94 -1.32 5.12
N CYS A 16 3.93 -0.83 4.40
CA CYS A 16 2.77 -1.62 4.02
C CYS A 16 3.15 -2.78 3.09
N ILE A 17 4.01 -2.51 2.12
CA ILE A 17 4.48 -3.55 1.18
C ILE A 17 5.21 -4.64 1.96
N ARG A 18 6.10 -4.27 2.88
CA ARG A 18 6.83 -5.24 3.68
C ARG A 18 5.90 -6.04 4.59
N ALA A 19 4.94 -5.39 5.22
CA ALA A 19 3.95 -6.07 6.06
C ALA A 19 3.14 -7.08 5.25
N GLN A 20 2.76 -6.74 4.03
CA GLN A 20 2.02 -7.63 3.13
C GLN A 20 2.88 -8.84 2.74
N GLU A 21 4.17 -8.64 2.46
CA GLU A 21 5.09 -9.74 2.16
C GLU A 21 5.19 -10.72 3.31
N ILE A 22 5.36 -10.21 4.54
CA ILE A 22 5.47 -11.02 5.74
C ILE A 22 4.16 -11.79 5.98
N ALA A 23 3.02 -11.12 5.86
CA ALA A 23 1.71 -11.73 6.07
C ALA A 23 1.44 -12.83 5.05
N THR A 24 1.77 -12.59 3.79
CA THR A 24 1.58 -13.56 2.71
C THR A 24 2.46 -14.79 2.93
N ASP A 25 3.73 -14.58 3.26
CA ASP A 25 4.65 -15.67 3.54
C ASP A 25 4.18 -16.51 4.72
N TYR A 26 3.76 -15.87 5.79
CA TYR A 26 3.22 -16.57 6.97
C TYR A 26 1.95 -17.36 6.62
N ALA A 27 1.03 -16.76 5.86
CA ALA A 27 -0.21 -17.42 5.46
C ALA A 27 0.04 -18.66 4.58
N CYS A 28 1.10 -18.64 3.78
CA CYS A 28 1.48 -19.78 2.96
C CYS A 28 2.08 -20.94 3.77
N ARG A 29 2.70 -20.63 4.91
CA ARG A 29 3.39 -21.61 5.76
C ARG A 29 2.55 -22.15 6.90
N ARG A 30 1.73 -21.29 7.51
CA ARG A 30 0.93 -21.68 8.68
C ARG A 30 -0.26 -22.52 8.25
N GLU A 31 -0.44 -23.66 8.91
CA GLU A 31 -1.60 -24.53 8.69
C GLU A 31 -2.61 -24.39 9.83
N ALA A 32 -3.87 -24.42 9.49
CA ALA A 32 -4.98 -24.48 10.42
C ALA A 32 -6.17 -25.17 9.74
N PHE A 33 -6.87 -26.01 10.51
CA PHE A 33 -8.01 -26.76 9.99
C PHE A 33 -7.67 -27.61 8.76
N GLY A 34 -6.45 -28.19 8.76
CA GLY A 34 -6.02 -29.15 7.74
C GLY A 34 -5.47 -28.56 6.45
N LYS A 35 -5.31 -27.24 6.36
CA LYS A 35 -4.74 -26.59 5.17
C LYS A 35 -4.02 -25.29 5.54
N ALA A 36 -3.19 -24.80 4.63
CA ALA A 36 -2.49 -23.52 4.81
C ALA A 36 -3.48 -22.38 4.98
N LEU A 37 -3.11 -21.35 5.74
CA LEU A 37 -4.00 -20.20 5.98
C LEU A 37 -4.44 -19.54 4.68
N ILE A 38 -3.56 -19.44 3.69
CA ILE A 38 -3.88 -18.80 2.41
C ILE A 38 -5.00 -19.52 1.65
N ASP A 39 -5.18 -20.81 1.90
CA ASP A 39 -6.22 -21.59 1.25
C ASP A 39 -7.59 -21.41 1.90
N HIS A 40 -7.66 -20.69 3.02
CA HIS A 40 -8.92 -20.27 3.61
C HIS A 40 -9.41 -19.02 2.86
N GLU A 41 -10.63 -19.08 2.36
CA GLU A 41 -11.18 -18.05 1.48
C GLU A 41 -11.08 -16.65 2.07
N GLY A 42 -11.42 -16.47 3.35
CA GLY A 42 -11.37 -15.17 4.00
C GLY A 42 -9.96 -14.58 4.07
N VAL A 43 -8.95 -15.42 4.31
CA VAL A 43 -7.55 -14.98 4.35
C VAL A 43 -7.09 -14.54 2.97
N GLY A 44 -7.39 -15.33 1.94
CA GLY A 44 -7.06 -14.98 0.56
C GLY A 44 -7.68 -13.67 0.13
N PHE A 45 -8.94 -13.44 0.47
CA PHE A 45 -9.64 -12.20 0.15
C PHE A 45 -9.02 -11.00 0.86
N MET A 46 -8.64 -11.11 2.13
CA MET A 46 -7.98 -10.03 2.85
C MET A 46 -6.64 -9.65 2.20
N LEU A 47 -5.85 -10.65 1.85
CA LEU A 47 -4.54 -10.39 1.21
C LEU A 47 -4.71 -9.76 -0.17
N ALA A 48 -5.70 -10.22 -0.94
CA ALA A 48 -5.99 -9.63 -2.25
C ALA A 48 -6.46 -8.19 -2.13
N GLU A 49 -7.33 -7.89 -1.18
CA GLU A 49 -7.80 -6.53 -0.94
C GLU A 49 -6.65 -5.61 -0.51
N ASN A 50 -5.77 -6.08 0.37
CA ASN A 50 -4.59 -5.32 0.77
C ASN A 50 -3.71 -4.99 -0.44
N ARG A 51 -3.56 -5.94 -1.36
CA ARG A 51 -2.76 -5.71 -2.56
C ARG A 51 -3.38 -4.65 -3.46
N ILE A 52 -4.70 -4.64 -3.58
CA ILE A 52 -5.42 -3.60 -4.33
C ILE A 52 -5.20 -2.23 -3.69
N LEU A 53 -5.34 -2.13 -2.37
CA LEU A 53 -5.13 -0.89 -1.65
C LEU A 53 -3.70 -0.38 -1.78
N ILE A 54 -2.71 -1.26 -1.70
CA ILE A 54 -1.30 -0.91 -1.91
C ILE A 54 -1.10 -0.36 -3.32
N LYS A 55 -1.69 -0.99 -4.32
CA LYS A 55 -1.58 -0.51 -5.70
C LYS A 55 -2.20 0.87 -5.87
N GLN A 56 -3.35 1.11 -5.26
CA GLN A 56 -3.99 2.41 -5.29
C GLN A 56 -3.10 3.48 -4.66
N CYS A 57 -2.44 3.16 -3.55
CA CYS A 57 -1.48 4.07 -2.91
C CYS A 57 -0.27 4.35 -3.80
N GLU A 58 0.28 3.31 -4.45
CA GLU A 58 1.39 3.47 -5.39
C GLU A 58 1.03 4.42 -6.53
N LEU A 59 -0.15 4.23 -7.12
CA LEU A 59 -0.61 5.06 -8.23
C LEU A 59 -0.84 6.50 -7.79
N MET A 60 -1.38 6.71 -6.61
CA MET A 60 -1.63 8.05 -6.08
C MET A 60 -0.33 8.78 -5.76
N ILE A 61 0.66 8.09 -5.20
CA ILE A 61 1.99 8.66 -4.94
C ILE A 61 2.67 9.03 -6.26
N ASP A 62 2.62 8.15 -7.25
CA ASP A 62 3.20 8.41 -8.58
C ASP A 62 2.54 9.62 -9.25
N TRP A 63 1.22 9.72 -9.20
CA TRP A 63 0.48 10.86 -9.70
C TRP A 63 0.91 12.15 -9.01
N CYS A 64 1.00 12.14 -7.69
CA CYS A 64 1.45 13.31 -6.92
C CYS A 64 2.86 13.72 -7.32
N ALA A 65 3.78 12.76 -7.45
CA ALA A 65 5.15 13.04 -7.87
C ALA A 65 5.21 13.70 -9.25
N ARG A 66 4.40 13.21 -10.20
CA ARG A 66 4.33 13.79 -11.54
C ARG A 66 3.80 15.22 -11.52
N VAL A 67 2.79 15.49 -10.69
CA VAL A 67 2.26 16.85 -10.54
C VAL A 67 3.34 17.78 -9.98
N LEU A 68 4.08 17.35 -8.97
CA LEU A 68 5.16 18.14 -8.40
C LEU A 68 6.28 18.40 -9.42
N ASP A 69 6.56 17.44 -10.29
CA ASP A 69 7.58 17.59 -11.34
C ASP A 69 7.22 18.67 -12.36
N THR A 70 5.96 19.04 -12.49
CA THR A 70 5.53 20.15 -13.35
C THR A 70 5.75 21.51 -12.73
N GLY A 71 6.23 21.58 -11.50
CA GLY A 71 6.40 22.82 -10.75
C GLY A 71 5.16 23.28 -10.01
N ALA A 72 4.07 22.51 -10.06
CA ALA A 72 2.85 22.84 -9.34
C ALA A 72 3.03 22.62 -7.82
N LEU A 73 2.19 23.27 -7.01
CA LEU A 73 2.26 23.15 -5.55
C LEU A 73 1.91 21.76 -5.05
N GLY A 74 0.99 21.08 -5.72
CA GLY A 74 0.60 19.71 -5.36
C GLY A 74 -0.11 19.57 -4.02
N THR A 75 -0.76 20.64 -3.54
CA THR A 75 -1.42 20.62 -2.23
C THR A 75 -2.56 19.61 -2.18
N GLU A 76 -3.42 19.60 -3.18
CA GLU A 76 -4.54 18.67 -3.26
C GLU A 76 -4.02 17.22 -3.39
N GLU A 77 -3.11 17.01 -4.33
CA GLU A 77 -2.59 15.68 -4.63
C GLU A 77 -1.85 15.08 -3.44
N SER A 78 -1.00 15.86 -2.77
CA SER A 78 -0.26 15.38 -1.61
C SER A 78 -1.17 15.12 -0.42
N SER A 79 -2.23 15.91 -0.26
CA SER A 79 -3.22 15.71 0.80
C SER A 79 -4.02 14.44 0.56
N MET A 80 -4.44 14.19 -0.68
CA MET A 80 -5.14 12.96 -1.04
C MET A 80 -4.26 11.72 -0.83
N ALA A 81 -2.99 11.81 -1.24
CA ALA A 81 -2.05 10.71 -1.03
C ALA A 81 -1.88 10.42 0.46
N LYS A 82 -1.77 11.44 1.28
CA LYS A 82 -1.61 11.27 2.72
C LYS A 82 -2.83 10.61 3.36
N VAL A 83 -4.01 10.96 2.92
CA VAL A 83 -5.24 10.33 3.42
C VAL A 83 -5.35 8.88 2.98
N ALA A 84 -4.99 8.59 1.71
CA ALA A 84 -5.07 7.24 1.17
C ALA A 84 -4.08 6.28 1.85
N VAL A 85 -2.86 6.75 2.07
CA VAL A 85 -1.81 5.94 2.70
C VAL A 85 -1.99 5.89 4.21
#